data_a96a9ca7baa90d0f55b0db2d6a283381
#
_entry.id   a96a9ca7baa90d0f55b0db2d6a283381
#
_cell.length_a   1.000
_cell.length_b   1.000
_cell.length_c   1.000
_cell.angle_alpha   90.00
_cell.angle_beta   90.00
_cell.angle_gamma   90.00
#
_symmetry.space_group_name_H-M   'P 1'
#
loop_
_entity.id
_entity.type
_entity.pdbx_description
1 polymer ?
#
loop_
_entity_poly.entity_id
_entity_poly.type
_entity_poly.pdbx_seq_one_letter_code
_entity_poly.pdbx_strand_id
1 'polypeptide(L)'
;PTPADRLAAMSSTRPVPYGLPEHAPAPITTRVDDVALVFEGGGMRGTYTAALVQVLLEAGLFFPWVGGISAGCTNTVNMVSRDLWRTREAFVGLTTDPQAGGWGSFIRRRGYFNSDHIYRHTSAPGELFPFDWPTFKAAPATVRIGSFRCDTGEEVYWGLEDMDELEDLLPRCQASSSMPVLMPVVHIDGAPYLDGALGSTGGFATDAAAADGYEKMLVVMTRPVGYRKPAEKRPGVYRRLFPSNLLNILSSLNTSDTSPGPR
;
A
#
# COMPACT_ATOMS: atom_id res chain seq x y z
N PRO A 1 -24.60 12.28 -20.53
CA PRO A 1 -24.21 12.76 -19.20
C PRO A 1 -22.98 13.63 -19.31
N THR A 2 -23.05 14.87 -18.82
CA THR A 2 -21.90 15.80 -18.78
C THR A 2 -20.83 15.28 -17.83
N PRO A 3 -19.57 15.75 -17.93
CA PRO A 3 -18.56 15.45 -16.91
C PRO A 3 -19.00 15.82 -15.49
N ALA A 4 -19.82 16.86 -15.33
CA ALA A 4 -20.40 17.27 -14.06
C ALA A 4 -21.43 16.26 -13.53
N ASP A 5 -22.26 15.66 -14.40
CA ASP A 5 -23.22 14.63 -14.01
C ASP A 5 -22.51 13.33 -13.58
N ARG A 6 -21.39 13.02 -14.22
CA ARG A 6 -20.52 11.90 -13.81
C ARG A 6 -19.86 12.17 -12.47
N LEU A 7 -19.36 13.40 -12.23
CA LEU A 7 -18.80 13.79 -10.91
C LEU A 7 -19.87 13.77 -9.81
N ALA A 8 -21.09 14.23 -10.08
CA ALA A 8 -22.18 14.22 -9.11
C ALA A 8 -22.66 12.79 -8.78
N ALA A 9 -22.73 11.90 -9.79
CA ALA A 9 -22.99 10.48 -9.55
C ALA A 9 -21.86 9.79 -8.75
N MET A 10 -20.65 10.35 -8.79
CA MET A 10 -19.47 9.87 -8.08
C MET A 10 -19.37 10.37 -6.62
N SER A 11 -20.23 11.30 -6.20
CA SER A 11 -20.22 11.92 -4.86
C SER A 11 -21.21 11.28 -3.87
N SER A 12 -21.74 10.10 -4.16
CA SER A 12 -22.59 9.37 -3.21
C SER A 12 -21.71 8.71 -2.14
N THR A 13 -21.44 9.45 -1.07
CA THR A 13 -20.75 8.98 0.15
C THR A 13 -21.64 8.09 1.03
N ARG A 14 -22.55 7.31 0.45
CA ARG A 14 -23.27 6.30 1.21
C ARG A 14 -22.43 5.04 1.30
N PRO A 15 -22.30 4.44 2.49
CA PRO A 15 -21.72 3.11 2.62
C PRO A 15 -22.45 2.16 1.68
N VAL A 16 -21.71 1.54 0.75
CA VAL A 16 -22.31 0.54 -0.14
C VAL A 16 -22.27 -0.78 0.62
N PRO A 17 -23.41 -1.42 0.89
CA PRO A 17 -23.41 -2.71 1.59
C PRO A 17 -22.61 -3.75 0.81
N TYR A 18 -21.79 -4.51 1.52
CA TYR A 18 -21.06 -5.64 0.97
C TYR A 18 -21.99 -6.59 0.19
N GLY A 19 -21.54 -7.04 -0.98
CA GLY A 19 -22.31 -7.98 -1.82
C GLY A 19 -23.24 -7.34 -2.85
N LEU A 20 -23.17 -6.01 -3.06
CA LEU A 20 -23.88 -5.39 -4.18
C LEU A 20 -23.18 -5.67 -5.53
N PRO A 21 -23.90 -5.59 -6.66
CA PRO A 21 -23.35 -5.83 -8.01
C PRO A 21 -22.13 -4.98 -8.35
N GLU A 22 -22.03 -3.75 -7.84
CA GLU A 22 -20.87 -2.88 -8.02
C GLU A 22 -19.58 -3.37 -7.36
N HIS A 23 -19.68 -4.31 -6.41
CA HIS A 23 -18.56 -5.01 -5.77
C HIS A 23 -18.27 -6.37 -6.39
N ALA A 24 -18.97 -6.75 -7.46
CA ALA A 24 -18.67 -7.99 -8.14
C ALA A 24 -17.21 -7.95 -8.65
N PRO A 25 -16.41 -9.02 -8.40
CA PRO A 25 -15.03 -9.05 -8.84
C PRO A 25 -14.93 -8.95 -10.36
N ALA A 26 -14.06 -8.09 -10.88
CA ALA A 26 -13.81 -7.97 -12.31
C ALA A 26 -13.43 -9.34 -12.92
N PRO A 27 -13.94 -9.69 -14.13
CA PRO A 27 -13.65 -10.98 -14.73
C PRO A 27 -12.17 -11.11 -15.13
N ILE A 28 -11.64 -12.32 -15.09
CA ILE A 28 -10.32 -12.63 -15.64
C ILE A 28 -10.53 -13.15 -17.06
N THR A 29 -9.97 -12.47 -18.05
CA THR A 29 -10.03 -12.87 -19.46
C THR A 29 -8.65 -13.19 -20.04
N THR A 30 -7.60 -12.65 -19.48
CA THR A 30 -6.23 -12.80 -19.97
C THR A 30 -5.26 -13.00 -18.79
N ARG A 31 -4.43 -14.04 -18.87
CA ARG A 31 -3.37 -14.30 -17.89
C ARG A 31 -2.02 -13.84 -18.42
N VAL A 32 -1.21 -13.24 -17.57
CA VAL A 32 0.15 -12.78 -17.85
C VAL A 32 1.09 -13.58 -16.95
N ASP A 33 1.34 -14.85 -17.30
CA ASP A 33 1.87 -15.86 -16.39
C ASP A 33 3.36 -15.71 -16.04
N ASP A 34 4.16 -14.99 -16.82
CA ASP A 34 5.61 -14.85 -16.64
C ASP A 34 6.06 -13.46 -16.17
N VAL A 35 5.13 -12.64 -15.68
CA VAL A 35 5.39 -11.26 -15.24
C VAL A 35 4.87 -11.05 -13.84
N ALA A 36 5.74 -10.58 -12.94
CA ALA A 36 5.32 -10.07 -11.64
C ALA A 36 4.80 -8.62 -11.76
N LEU A 37 3.68 -8.32 -11.13
CA LEU A 37 3.14 -6.97 -11.04
C LEU A 37 3.57 -6.32 -9.72
N VAL A 38 4.36 -5.26 -9.81
CA VAL A 38 4.93 -4.55 -8.64
C VAL A 38 4.36 -3.13 -8.57
N PHE A 39 3.78 -2.77 -7.43
CA PHE A 39 3.29 -1.42 -7.18
C PHE A 39 4.23 -0.65 -6.24
N GLU A 40 4.73 0.51 -6.70
CA GLU A 40 5.55 1.43 -5.90
C GLU A 40 4.74 2.04 -4.75
N GLY A 41 5.37 2.22 -3.59
CA GLY A 41 4.88 3.05 -2.51
C GLY A 41 4.84 4.53 -2.88
N GLY A 42 3.94 5.31 -2.28
CA GLY A 42 3.87 6.71 -2.68
C GLY A 42 2.88 7.58 -1.94
N GLY A 43 2.25 7.09 -0.89
CA GLY A 43 1.19 7.79 -0.17
C GLY A 43 0.05 8.18 -1.13
N MET A 44 -0.37 9.44 -1.10
CA MET A 44 -1.46 9.93 -1.96
C MET A 44 -1.19 9.83 -3.48
N ARG A 45 0.07 9.65 -3.92
CA ARG A 45 0.36 9.37 -5.34
C ARG A 45 -0.17 8.01 -5.80
N GLY A 46 -0.45 7.10 -4.86
CA GLY A 46 -1.12 5.83 -5.11
C GLY A 46 -2.49 5.99 -5.81
N THR A 47 -3.12 7.16 -5.73
CA THR A 47 -4.34 7.48 -6.50
C THR A 47 -4.12 7.36 -8.01
N TYR A 48 -2.97 7.81 -8.49
CA TYR A 48 -2.61 7.69 -9.92
C TYR A 48 -2.41 6.22 -10.32
N THR A 49 -1.72 5.44 -9.48
CA THR A 49 -1.50 4.02 -9.76
C THR A 49 -2.76 3.18 -9.57
N ALA A 50 -3.70 3.60 -8.72
CA ALA A 50 -5.03 2.99 -8.62
C ALA A 50 -5.84 3.12 -9.91
N ALA A 51 -5.71 4.22 -10.63
CA ALA A 51 -6.33 4.35 -11.95
C ALA A 51 -5.80 3.32 -12.95
N LEU A 52 -4.50 2.99 -12.88
CA LEU A 52 -3.95 1.90 -13.69
C LEU A 52 -4.47 0.53 -13.22
N VAL A 53 -4.63 0.29 -11.92
CA VAL A 53 -5.28 -0.94 -11.41
C VAL A 53 -6.66 -1.11 -12.03
N GLN A 54 -7.48 -0.05 -12.07
CA GLN A 54 -8.79 -0.10 -12.73
C GLN A 54 -8.68 -0.49 -14.20
N VAL A 55 -7.76 0.11 -14.96
CA VAL A 55 -7.53 -0.23 -16.37
C VAL A 55 -7.13 -1.70 -16.56
N LEU A 56 -6.23 -2.21 -15.71
CA LEU A 56 -5.81 -3.61 -15.76
C LEU A 56 -6.97 -4.56 -15.43
N LEU A 57 -7.80 -4.22 -14.45
CA LEU A 57 -8.98 -5.00 -14.07
C LEU A 57 -10.06 -4.96 -15.15
N GLU A 58 -10.35 -3.79 -15.74
CA GLU A 58 -11.30 -3.62 -16.85
C GLU A 58 -10.84 -4.40 -18.10
N ALA A 59 -9.54 -4.47 -18.34
CA ALA A 59 -8.95 -5.28 -19.39
C ALA A 59 -8.95 -6.79 -19.05
N GLY A 60 -9.40 -7.19 -17.87
CA GLY A 60 -9.46 -8.58 -17.42
C GLY A 60 -8.10 -9.24 -17.22
N LEU A 61 -7.05 -8.46 -16.95
CA LEU A 61 -5.69 -8.98 -16.79
C LEU A 61 -5.51 -9.62 -15.41
N PHE A 62 -4.88 -10.79 -15.41
CA PHE A 62 -4.47 -11.49 -14.20
C PHE A 62 -2.96 -11.69 -14.21
N PHE A 63 -2.33 -11.39 -13.08
CA PHE A 63 -0.91 -11.63 -12.81
C PHE A 63 -0.77 -12.66 -11.70
N PRO A 64 0.04 -13.72 -11.86
CA PRO A 64 0.18 -14.77 -10.86
C PRO A 64 1.01 -14.33 -9.64
N TRP A 65 1.68 -13.16 -9.73
CA TRP A 65 2.39 -12.54 -8.64
C TRP A 65 2.09 -11.04 -8.60
N VAL A 66 1.67 -10.56 -7.44
CA VAL A 66 1.37 -9.14 -7.22
C VAL A 66 1.94 -8.71 -5.87
N GLY A 67 2.76 -7.67 -5.87
CA GLY A 67 3.34 -7.16 -4.62
C GLY A 67 3.46 -5.65 -4.58
N GLY A 68 3.49 -5.11 -3.37
CA GLY A 68 3.62 -3.68 -3.16
C GLY A 68 3.86 -3.29 -1.71
N ILE A 69 4.24 -2.03 -1.54
CA ILE A 69 4.60 -1.42 -0.27
C ILE A 69 3.81 -0.12 -0.11
N SER A 70 3.35 0.19 1.11
CA SER A 70 2.65 1.46 1.40
C SER A 70 1.37 1.61 0.55
N ALA A 71 1.20 2.71 -0.18
CA ALA A 71 0.12 2.85 -1.16
C ALA A 71 0.11 1.74 -2.22
N GLY A 72 1.28 1.17 -2.54
CA GLY A 72 1.42 0.01 -3.40
C GLY A 72 0.80 -1.25 -2.80
N CYS A 73 0.85 -1.43 -1.47
CA CYS A 73 0.13 -2.49 -0.77
C CYS A 73 -1.39 -2.36 -0.99
N THR A 74 -1.96 -1.16 -0.84
CA THR A 74 -3.39 -0.92 -1.10
C THR A 74 -3.76 -1.27 -2.54
N ASN A 75 -2.92 -0.91 -3.53
CA ASN A 75 -3.12 -1.29 -4.92
C ASN A 75 -2.99 -2.80 -5.14
N THR A 76 -2.05 -3.46 -4.46
CA THR A 76 -1.87 -4.91 -4.50
C THR A 76 -3.14 -5.64 -4.05
N VAL A 77 -3.66 -5.31 -2.87
CA VAL A 77 -4.84 -6.00 -2.33
C VAL A 77 -6.10 -5.73 -3.16
N ASN A 78 -6.24 -4.51 -3.72
CA ASN A 78 -7.35 -4.18 -4.61
C ASN A 78 -7.23 -4.88 -5.96
N MET A 79 -6.03 -5.01 -6.53
CA MET A 79 -5.79 -5.77 -7.78
C MET A 79 -6.15 -7.24 -7.59
N VAL A 80 -5.76 -7.84 -6.48
CA VAL A 80 -5.98 -9.26 -6.19
C VAL A 80 -7.45 -9.55 -5.83
N SER A 81 -8.12 -8.70 -5.08
CA SER A 81 -9.56 -8.81 -4.81
C SER A 81 -10.43 -8.45 -6.02
N ARG A 82 -9.85 -7.84 -7.05
CA ARG A 82 -10.51 -7.46 -8.32
C ARG A 82 -11.71 -6.52 -8.14
N ASP A 83 -11.70 -5.73 -7.07
CA ASP A 83 -12.78 -4.80 -6.75
C ASP A 83 -12.51 -3.43 -7.39
N LEU A 84 -13.18 -3.15 -8.49
CA LEU A 84 -13.09 -1.88 -9.24
C LEU A 84 -13.57 -0.69 -8.41
N TRP A 85 -14.66 -0.86 -7.68
CA TRP A 85 -15.22 0.22 -6.87
C TRP A 85 -14.27 0.58 -5.73
N ARG A 86 -13.82 -0.42 -4.95
CA ARG A 86 -12.91 -0.20 -3.83
C ARG A 86 -11.56 0.35 -4.27
N THR A 87 -11.05 -0.09 -5.43
CA THR A 87 -9.80 0.44 -6.01
C THR A 87 -9.83 1.96 -6.13
N ARG A 88 -10.96 2.53 -6.50
CA ARG A 88 -11.14 3.97 -6.57
C ARG A 88 -11.38 4.59 -5.20
N GLU A 89 -12.33 4.06 -4.45
CA GLU A 89 -12.81 4.69 -3.20
C GLU A 89 -11.76 4.65 -2.08
N ALA A 90 -10.91 3.64 -2.03
CA ALA A 90 -9.80 3.57 -1.07
C ALA A 90 -8.79 4.71 -1.21
N PHE A 91 -8.76 5.42 -2.33
CA PHE A 91 -7.91 6.59 -2.53
C PHE A 91 -8.72 7.89 -2.66
N VAL A 92 -9.76 7.91 -3.51
CA VAL A 92 -10.52 9.13 -3.79
C VAL A 92 -11.54 9.40 -2.66
N GLY A 93 -12.32 8.40 -2.28
CA GLY A 93 -13.31 8.50 -1.21
C GLY A 93 -12.69 8.85 0.13
N LEU A 94 -11.51 8.26 0.42
CA LEU A 94 -10.78 8.53 1.66
C LEU A 94 -10.39 10.01 1.81
N THR A 95 -10.15 10.75 0.72
CA THR A 95 -9.79 12.18 0.80
C THR A 95 -10.91 13.05 1.32
N THR A 96 -12.15 12.59 1.26
CA THR A 96 -13.35 13.30 1.74
C THR A 96 -13.76 12.88 3.15
N ASP A 97 -13.11 11.85 3.71
CA ASP A 97 -13.41 11.38 5.06
C ASP A 97 -12.72 12.24 6.13
N PRO A 98 -13.48 12.99 6.96
CA PRO A 98 -12.91 13.85 7.99
C PRO A 98 -12.22 13.07 9.12
N GLN A 99 -12.44 11.76 9.24
CA GLN A 99 -11.80 10.89 10.23
C GLN A 99 -10.46 10.33 9.76
N ALA A 100 -10.15 10.42 8.47
CA ALA A 100 -8.92 9.90 7.89
C ALA A 100 -7.64 10.60 8.41
N GLY A 101 -7.75 11.86 8.92
CA GLY A 101 -6.60 12.54 9.49
C GLY A 101 -6.81 14.01 9.79
N GLY A 102 -5.71 14.68 10.13
CA GLY A 102 -5.67 16.11 10.43
C GLY A 102 -5.11 16.44 11.82
N TRP A 103 -5.06 17.73 12.15
CA TRP A 103 -4.51 18.21 13.42
C TRP A 103 -5.23 17.65 14.66
N GLY A 104 -6.54 17.40 14.56
CA GLY A 104 -7.32 16.78 15.64
C GLY A 104 -6.89 15.34 15.92
N SER A 105 -6.52 14.56 14.90
CA SER A 105 -5.96 13.22 15.02
C SER A 105 -4.59 13.29 15.69
N PHE A 106 -3.74 14.21 15.26
CA PHE A 106 -2.40 14.40 15.82
C PHE A 106 -2.41 14.74 17.30
N ILE A 107 -3.28 15.67 17.74
CA ILE A 107 -3.43 16.06 19.15
C ILE A 107 -3.90 14.88 20.00
N ARG A 108 -4.74 13.99 19.45
CA ARG A 108 -5.21 12.78 20.12
C ARG A 108 -4.19 11.62 20.10
N ARG A 109 -2.95 11.86 19.66
CA ARG A 109 -1.84 10.88 19.54
C ARG A 109 -2.14 9.72 18.58
N ARG A 110 -3.02 9.91 17.61
CA ARG A 110 -3.35 8.93 16.55
C ARG A 110 -2.49 9.10 15.29
N GLY A 111 -1.49 10.00 15.33
CA GLY A 111 -0.76 10.45 14.16
C GLY A 111 -1.50 11.54 13.39
N TYR A 112 -0.85 12.15 12.41
CA TYR A 112 -1.53 13.10 11.51
C TYR A 112 -2.58 12.39 10.65
N PHE A 113 -2.24 11.19 10.14
CA PHE A 113 -3.19 10.27 9.53
C PHE A 113 -3.66 9.26 10.59
N ASN A 114 -4.96 9.09 10.70
CA ASN A 114 -5.59 8.09 11.57
C ASN A 114 -5.54 6.71 10.90
N SER A 115 -4.36 6.09 10.93
CA SER A 115 -4.13 4.84 10.20
C SER A 115 -5.03 3.69 10.65
N ASP A 116 -5.42 3.66 11.91
CA ASP A 116 -6.35 2.66 12.42
C ASP A 116 -7.72 2.79 11.76
N HIS A 117 -8.24 4.02 11.66
CA HIS A 117 -9.47 4.28 10.93
C HIS A 117 -9.34 3.94 9.45
N ILE A 118 -8.27 4.43 8.80
CA ILE A 118 -8.03 4.24 7.36
C ILE A 118 -7.98 2.77 6.96
N TYR A 119 -7.28 1.93 7.73
CA TYR A 119 -7.03 0.54 7.34
C TYR A 119 -7.98 -0.44 8.00
N ARG A 120 -8.30 -0.27 9.28
CA ARG A 120 -9.11 -1.24 10.02
C ARG A 120 -10.60 -0.93 9.96
N HIS A 121 -10.99 0.29 10.33
CA HIS A 121 -12.41 0.64 10.41
C HIS A 121 -13.07 0.73 9.05
N THR A 122 -12.48 1.47 8.08
CA THR A 122 -13.12 1.66 6.78
C THR A 122 -13.24 0.38 5.95
N SER A 123 -12.39 -0.63 6.22
CA SER A 123 -12.34 -1.88 5.45
C SER A 123 -13.17 -3.01 6.06
N ALA A 124 -13.73 -2.81 7.26
CA ALA A 124 -14.55 -3.83 7.90
C ALA A 124 -15.91 -4.02 7.17
N PRO A 125 -16.55 -5.18 7.33
CA PRO A 125 -17.86 -5.43 6.73
C PRO A 125 -18.90 -4.39 7.18
N GLY A 126 -19.58 -3.78 6.20
CA GLY A 126 -20.60 -2.75 6.46
C GLY A 126 -20.07 -1.33 6.67
N GLU A 127 -18.77 -1.13 6.63
CA GLU A 127 -18.11 0.17 6.74
C GLU A 127 -17.95 0.88 5.37
N LEU A 128 -17.22 2.00 5.33
CA LEU A 128 -17.14 2.88 4.16
C LEU A 128 -16.57 2.21 2.90
N PHE A 129 -15.55 1.37 3.05
CA PHE A 129 -14.84 0.72 1.95
C PHE A 129 -14.61 -0.77 2.27
N PRO A 130 -15.71 -1.57 2.40
CA PRO A 130 -15.60 -2.96 2.84
C PRO A 130 -14.69 -3.75 1.91
N PHE A 131 -13.89 -4.66 2.48
CA PHE A 131 -12.94 -5.46 1.73
C PHE A 131 -13.50 -6.84 1.39
N ASP A 132 -13.39 -7.26 0.14
CA ASP A 132 -13.78 -8.61 -0.30
C ASP A 132 -12.68 -9.62 0.05
N TRP A 133 -12.66 -10.01 1.32
CA TRP A 133 -11.75 -11.01 1.85
C TRP A 133 -11.89 -12.39 1.16
N PRO A 134 -13.10 -12.94 0.95
CA PRO A 134 -13.26 -14.23 0.29
C PRO A 134 -12.63 -14.27 -1.11
N THR A 135 -12.86 -13.25 -1.95
CA THR A 135 -12.25 -13.17 -3.28
C THR A 135 -10.73 -13.03 -3.19
N PHE A 136 -10.23 -12.20 -2.27
CA PHE A 136 -8.79 -12.01 -2.07
C PHE A 136 -8.11 -13.30 -1.61
N LYS A 137 -8.63 -13.98 -0.59
CA LYS A 137 -8.05 -15.22 -0.02
C LYS A 137 -8.09 -16.38 -1.02
N ALA A 138 -9.12 -16.45 -1.87
CA ALA A 138 -9.26 -17.48 -2.90
C ALA A 138 -8.46 -17.20 -4.19
N ALA A 139 -7.80 -16.05 -4.30
CA ALA A 139 -7.08 -15.69 -5.51
C ALA A 139 -5.89 -16.62 -5.75
N PRO A 140 -5.72 -17.16 -6.99
CA PRO A 140 -4.60 -18.04 -7.32
C PRO A 140 -3.31 -17.25 -7.60
N ALA A 141 -3.06 -16.18 -6.85
CA ALA A 141 -1.90 -15.31 -7.00
C ALA A 141 -1.00 -15.38 -5.78
N THR A 142 0.31 -15.34 -5.99
CA THR A 142 1.26 -15.03 -4.93
C THR A 142 1.15 -13.54 -4.60
N VAL A 143 0.94 -13.23 -3.34
CA VAL A 143 0.85 -11.86 -2.84
C VAL A 143 2.08 -11.56 -1.99
N ARG A 144 2.63 -10.34 -2.11
CA ARG A 144 3.71 -9.87 -1.22
C ARG A 144 3.41 -8.45 -0.74
N ILE A 145 3.14 -8.32 0.55
CA ILE A 145 2.93 -7.05 1.26
C ILE A 145 4.19 -6.74 2.04
N GLY A 146 4.93 -5.71 1.63
CA GLY A 146 6.20 -5.35 2.23
C GLY A 146 6.06 -4.37 3.39
N SER A 147 6.83 -4.58 4.46
CA SER A 147 6.95 -3.70 5.61
C SER A 147 8.38 -3.69 6.16
N PHE A 148 8.69 -2.72 7.01
CA PHE A 148 9.98 -2.60 7.69
C PHE A 148 9.85 -2.97 9.16
N ARG A 149 10.56 -3.99 9.61
CA ARG A 149 10.60 -4.43 10.99
C ARG A 149 11.61 -3.61 11.80
N CYS A 150 11.13 -2.83 12.78
CA CYS A 150 11.92 -1.80 13.43
C CYS A 150 12.94 -2.31 14.46
N ASP A 151 12.72 -3.49 15.03
CA ASP A 151 13.62 -4.08 16.06
C ASP A 151 14.82 -4.79 15.43
N THR A 152 14.68 -5.36 14.23
CA THR A 152 15.75 -6.05 13.50
C THR A 152 16.34 -5.23 12.35
N GLY A 153 15.58 -4.28 11.79
CA GLY A 153 15.98 -3.51 10.61
C GLY A 153 15.77 -4.26 9.29
N GLU A 154 14.99 -5.33 9.31
CA GLU A 154 14.75 -6.19 8.16
C GLU A 154 13.50 -5.76 7.38
N GLU A 155 13.54 -5.96 6.06
CA GLU A 155 12.35 -5.95 5.22
C GLU A 155 11.62 -7.27 5.37
N VAL A 156 10.32 -7.21 5.62
CA VAL A 156 9.45 -8.38 5.77
C VAL A 156 8.38 -8.32 4.71
N TYR A 157 8.09 -9.45 4.07
CA TYR A 157 7.03 -9.59 3.10
C TYR A 157 6.06 -10.67 3.55
N TRP A 158 4.79 -10.29 3.69
CA TRP A 158 3.70 -11.21 4.02
C TRP A 158 2.95 -11.63 2.77
N GLY A 159 2.61 -12.92 2.71
CA GLY A 159 1.81 -13.54 1.68
C GLY A 159 0.43 -13.95 2.16
N LEU A 160 -0.37 -14.57 1.29
CA LEU A 160 -1.67 -15.16 1.65
C LEU A 160 -1.54 -16.27 2.70
N GLU A 161 -0.38 -16.91 2.75
CA GLU A 161 -0.01 -17.94 3.72
C GLU A 161 0.09 -17.43 5.16
N ASP A 162 0.32 -16.12 5.35
CA ASP A 162 0.48 -15.49 6.66
C ASP A 162 -0.82 -14.89 7.21
N MET A 163 -1.95 -15.11 6.52
CA MET A 163 -3.23 -14.47 6.83
C MET A 163 -4.37 -15.47 6.69
N ASP A 164 -5.09 -15.76 7.76
CA ASP A 164 -6.23 -16.68 7.76
C ASP A 164 -7.58 -15.95 7.69
N GLU A 165 -7.63 -14.72 8.15
CA GLU A 165 -8.84 -13.89 8.20
C GLU A 165 -8.54 -12.42 7.83
N LEU A 166 -9.58 -11.63 7.63
CA LEU A 166 -9.45 -10.20 7.29
C LEU A 166 -8.67 -9.44 8.36
N GLU A 167 -8.86 -9.79 9.60
CA GLU A 167 -8.22 -9.22 10.78
C GLU A 167 -6.70 -9.36 10.76
N ASP A 168 -6.17 -10.36 10.04
CA ASP A 168 -4.73 -10.53 9.80
C ASP A 168 -4.21 -9.61 8.71
N LEU A 169 -4.99 -9.39 7.66
CA LEU A 169 -4.62 -8.53 6.52
C LEU A 169 -4.53 -7.06 6.93
N LEU A 170 -5.54 -6.56 7.67
CA LEU A 170 -5.67 -5.13 7.94
C LEU A 170 -4.47 -4.53 8.70
N PRO A 171 -3.95 -5.15 9.78
CA PRO A 171 -2.75 -4.66 10.44
C PRO A 171 -1.49 -4.74 9.57
N ARG A 172 -1.39 -5.70 8.65
CA ARG A 172 -0.27 -5.81 7.71
C ARG A 172 -0.29 -4.69 6.67
N CYS A 173 -1.45 -4.36 6.13
CA CYS A 173 -1.62 -3.19 5.26
C CYS A 173 -1.33 -1.87 6.01
N GLN A 174 -1.78 -1.76 7.26
CA GLN A 174 -1.50 -0.62 8.12
C GLN A 174 0.01 -0.49 8.39
N ALA A 175 0.70 -1.57 8.72
CA ALA A 175 2.15 -1.61 8.97
C ALA A 175 2.93 -1.20 7.71
N SER A 176 2.59 -1.80 6.55
CA SER A 176 3.19 -1.47 5.25
C SER A 176 3.13 0.02 4.91
N SER A 177 2.14 0.74 5.45
CA SER A 177 1.87 2.15 5.13
C SER A 177 2.13 3.12 6.28
N SER A 178 2.62 2.63 7.43
CA SER A 178 2.84 3.46 8.62
C SER A 178 4.08 4.33 8.49
N MET A 179 3.89 5.51 7.90
CA MET A 179 4.96 6.50 7.72
C MET A 179 5.45 7.04 9.07
N PRO A 180 6.77 7.05 9.31
CA PRO A 180 7.36 7.60 10.53
C PRO A 180 6.86 9.03 10.83
N VAL A 181 6.61 9.33 12.10
CA VAL A 181 6.10 10.63 12.60
C VAL A 181 4.64 10.90 12.23
N LEU A 182 4.21 10.54 11.03
CA LEU A 182 2.86 10.82 10.55
C LEU A 182 1.83 9.79 11.00
N MET A 183 2.30 8.58 11.29
CA MET A 183 1.48 7.45 11.75
C MET A 183 2.17 6.72 12.91
N PRO A 184 1.40 6.05 13.79
CA PRO A 184 1.98 5.26 14.87
C PRO A 184 2.69 3.99 14.34
N VAL A 185 3.64 3.47 15.13
CA VAL A 185 4.22 2.15 14.92
C VAL A 185 3.13 1.09 15.08
N VAL A 186 3.06 0.14 14.16
CA VAL A 186 2.13 -0.98 14.23
C VAL A 186 2.83 -2.18 14.86
N HIS A 187 2.15 -2.85 15.77
CA HIS A 187 2.66 -4.08 16.39
C HIS A 187 1.87 -5.29 15.87
N ILE A 188 2.59 -6.28 15.35
CA ILE A 188 2.05 -7.56 14.89
C ILE A 188 2.86 -8.65 15.59
N ASP A 189 2.20 -9.54 16.32
CA ASP A 189 2.82 -10.62 17.10
C ASP A 189 3.95 -10.11 18.03
N GLY A 190 3.76 -8.93 18.61
CA GLY A 190 4.71 -8.29 19.51
C GLY A 190 5.88 -7.57 18.83
N ALA A 191 6.09 -7.72 17.53
CA ALA A 191 7.14 -7.04 16.79
C ALA A 191 6.65 -5.68 16.24
N PRO A 192 7.51 -4.62 16.26
CA PRO A 192 7.15 -3.29 15.76
C PRO A 192 7.46 -3.13 14.27
N TYR A 193 6.50 -2.55 13.52
CA TYR A 193 6.61 -2.33 12.08
C TYR A 193 6.29 -0.89 11.68
N LEU A 194 6.95 -0.45 10.62
CA LEU A 194 6.72 0.82 9.91
C LEU A 194 6.67 0.58 8.39
N ASP A 195 6.43 1.67 7.64
CA ASP A 195 6.34 1.66 6.18
C ASP A 195 7.55 0.97 5.54
N GLY A 196 7.30 0.01 4.65
CA GLY A 196 8.34 -0.75 3.96
C GLY A 196 9.25 0.09 3.07
N ALA A 197 8.87 1.33 2.73
CA ALA A 197 9.73 2.26 2.01
C ALA A 197 10.96 2.73 2.81
N LEU A 198 11.05 2.35 4.11
CA LEU A 198 12.26 2.50 4.93
C LEU A 198 13.34 1.45 4.59
N GLY A 199 12.97 0.38 3.93
CA GLY A 199 13.89 -0.66 3.49
C GLY A 199 14.78 -0.24 2.33
N SER A 200 15.67 -1.14 1.92
CA SER A 200 16.71 -0.90 0.90
C SER A 200 16.13 -0.63 -0.48
N THR A 201 14.97 -1.23 -0.80
CA THR A 201 14.28 -1.06 -2.08
C THR A 201 13.56 0.27 -2.22
N GLY A 202 13.43 1.05 -1.13
CA GLY A 202 12.84 2.38 -1.16
C GLY A 202 11.36 2.42 -1.55
N GLY A 203 10.64 1.32 -1.34
CA GLY A 203 9.20 1.23 -1.60
C GLY A 203 8.82 0.36 -2.80
N PHE A 204 9.73 -0.45 -3.31
CA PHE A 204 9.50 -1.42 -4.39
C PHE A 204 9.62 -2.86 -3.87
N ALA A 205 8.65 -3.72 -4.18
CA ALA A 205 8.72 -5.15 -3.85
C ALA A 205 9.47 -5.96 -4.93
N THR A 206 10.45 -5.35 -5.60
CA THR A 206 11.20 -5.98 -6.71
C THR A 206 12.08 -7.13 -6.24
N ASP A 207 12.71 -6.99 -5.08
CA ASP A 207 13.59 -8.01 -4.52
C ASP A 207 12.78 -9.24 -4.10
N ALA A 208 11.56 -9.05 -3.59
CA ALA A 208 10.64 -10.15 -3.29
C ALA A 208 10.21 -10.89 -4.57
N ALA A 209 9.90 -10.16 -5.65
CA ALA A 209 9.58 -10.77 -6.93
C ALA A 209 10.74 -11.58 -7.50
N ALA A 210 11.96 -11.04 -7.42
CA ALA A 210 13.17 -11.73 -7.85
C ALA A 210 13.45 -12.99 -7.00
N ALA A 211 13.26 -12.92 -5.68
CA ALA A 211 13.40 -14.04 -4.76
C ALA A 211 12.38 -15.15 -5.03
N ASP A 212 11.16 -14.78 -5.44
CA ASP A 212 10.12 -15.72 -5.86
C ASP A 212 10.31 -16.22 -7.32
N GLY A 213 11.43 -15.88 -7.99
CA GLY A 213 11.86 -16.43 -9.28
C GLY A 213 11.37 -15.66 -10.51
N TYR A 214 10.83 -14.45 -10.37
CA TYR A 214 10.39 -13.65 -11.51
C TYR A 214 11.55 -12.84 -12.11
N GLU A 215 11.83 -13.08 -13.38
CA GLU A 215 12.81 -12.31 -14.17
C GLU A 215 12.19 -11.11 -14.89
N LYS A 216 10.86 -11.13 -15.09
CA LYS A 216 10.11 -10.05 -15.75
C LYS A 216 9.16 -9.40 -14.74
N MET A 217 9.19 -8.08 -14.70
CA MET A 217 8.38 -7.29 -13.78
C MET A 217 7.70 -6.13 -14.51
N LEU A 218 6.40 -5.98 -14.32
CA LEU A 218 5.67 -4.76 -14.63
C LEU A 218 5.67 -3.89 -13.38
N VAL A 219 6.52 -2.86 -13.36
CA VAL A 219 6.64 -1.95 -12.20
C VAL A 219 5.80 -0.71 -12.43
N VAL A 220 4.78 -0.53 -11.61
CA VAL A 220 3.87 0.61 -11.64
C VAL A 220 4.40 1.69 -10.71
N MET A 221 5.00 2.73 -11.29
CA MET A 221 5.67 3.80 -10.56
C MET A 221 4.74 4.96 -10.24
N THR A 222 4.96 5.60 -9.10
CA THR A 222 4.23 6.80 -8.64
C THR A 222 4.93 8.10 -9.03
N ARG A 223 6.10 8.02 -9.66
CA ARG A 223 6.92 9.16 -10.04
C ARG A 223 7.23 9.14 -11.54
N PRO A 224 7.45 10.32 -12.16
CA PRO A 224 7.81 10.40 -13.57
C PRO A 224 9.20 9.80 -13.82
N VAL A 225 9.42 9.34 -15.06
CA VAL A 225 10.73 8.86 -15.52
C VAL A 225 11.79 9.94 -15.28
N GLY A 226 12.94 9.54 -14.77
CA GLY A 226 14.07 10.44 -14.48
C GLY A 226 13.96 11.19 -13.14
N TYR A 227 12.91 10.98 -12.36
CA TYR A 227 12.86 11.56 -11.01
C TYR A 227 14.04 11.05 -10.17
N ARG A 228 14.75 11.99 -9.54
CA ARG A 228 15.75 11.70 -8.52
C ARG A 228 15.35 12.37 -7.22
N LYS A 229 15.35 11.62 -6.13
CA LYS A 229 15.06 12.17 -4.81
C LYS A 229 16.13 13.23 -4.48
N PRO A 230 15.74 14.47 -4.16
CA PRO A 230 16.72 15.48 -3.77
C PRO A 230 17.42 15.06 -2.47
N ALA A 231 18.70 15.41 -2.34
CA ALA A 231 19.45 15.16 -1.11
C ALA A 231 18.78 15.84 0.09
N GLU A 232 18.76 15.16 1.23
CA GLU A 232 18.17 15.67 2.46
C GLU A 232 18.90 16.92 2.94
N LYS A 233 18.21 18.05 2.96
CA LYS A 233 18.81 19.36 3.33
C LYS A 233 19.00 19.54 4.84
N ARG A 234 18.35 18.75 5.69
CA ARG A 234 18.37 18.90 7.16
C ARG A 234 18.32 17.55 7.90
N PRO A 235 19.33 16.70 7.78
CA PRO A 235 19.36 15.39 8.45
C PRO A 235 19.30 15.49 9.99
N GLY A 236 19.72 16.61 10.58
CA GLY A 236 19.69 16.81 12.03
C GLY A 236 18.30 16.98 12.65
N VAL A 237 17.28 17.36 11.86
CA VAL A 237 15.90 17.49 12.37
C VAL A 237 15.28 16.11 12.62
N TYR A 238 15.52 15.17 11.75
CA TYR A 238 15.08 13.78 11.91
C TYR A 238 15.76 13.12 13.12
N ARG A 239 17.03 13.40 13.34
CA ARG A 239 17.77 12.93 14.53
C ARG A 239 17.16 13.34 15.87
N ARG A 240 16.45 14.45 15.93
CA ARG A 240 15.76 14.92 17.16
C ARG A 240 14.37 14.33 17.36
N LEU A 241 13.73 13.87 16.29
CA LEU A 241 12.35 13.38 16.29
C LEU A 241 12.24 11.87 16.50
N PHE A 242 13.34 11.13 16.29
CA PHE A 242 13.35 9.67 16.39
C PHE A 242 14.14 9.19 17.62
N PRO A 243 13.67 8.13 18.32
CA PRO A 243 14.45 7.44 19.33
C PRO A 243 15.79 6.93 18.76
N SER A 244 16.83 6.87 19.60
CA SER A 244 18.21 6.57 19.18
C SER A 244 18.39 5.23 18.44
N ASN A 245 17.60 4.24 18.76
CA ASN A 245 17.58 2.94 18.07
C ASN A 245 17.04 3.02 16.63
N LEU A 246 15.98 3.77 16.39
CA LEU A 246 15.45 4.00 15.03
C LEU A 246 16.43 4.86 14.20
N LEU A 247 17.17 5.77 14.85
CA LEU A 247 18.20 6.59 14.21
C LEU A 247 19.40 5.79 13.75
N ASN A 248 19.80 4.77 14.50
CA ASN A 248 20.90 3.89 14.12
C ASN A 248 20.54 3.07 12.88
N ILE A 249 19.30 2.61 12.79
CA ILE A 249 18.75 1.90 11.63
C ILE A 249 18.69 2.83 10.42
N LEU A 250 18.14 4.04 10.57
CA LEU A 250 18.07 5.02 9.47
C LEU A 250 19.45 5.53 9.03
N SER A 251 20.44 5.57 9.92
CA SER A 251 21.82 5.96 9.56
C SER A 251 22.57 4.86 8.81
N SER A 252 22.31 3.59 9.13
CA SER A 252 22.91 2.45 8.39
C SER A 252 22.38 2.35 6.95
N LEU A 253 21.12 2.72 6.73
CA LEU A 253 20.51 2.73 5.39
C LEU A 253 21.04 3.86 4.48
N ASN A 254 21.57 4.93 5.08
CA ASN A 254 22.09 6.08 4.31
C ASN A 254 23.57 5.92 3.91
N THR A 255 24.25 4.87 4.35
CA THR A 255 25.67 4.60 4.06
C THR A 255 25.91 3.64 2.91
N SER A 256 24.88 3.01 2.35
CA SER A 256 25.02 2.01 1.28
C SER A 256 25.15 2.59 -0.13
N ASP A 257 25.09 3.91 -0.33
CA ASP A 257 25.09 4.54 -1.67
C ASP A 257 26.37 5.37 -1.97
N THR A 258 27.53 4.85 -1.58
CA THR A 258 28.82 5.40 -1.99
C THR A 258 29.73 4.38 -2.67
N SER A 259 29.17 3.53 -3.54
CA SER A 259 29.98 2.79 -4.51
C SER A 259 30.12 3.63 -5.78
N PRO A 260 31.33 4.02 -6.21
CA PRO A 260 31.51 4.60 -7.54
C PRO A 260 31.23 3.50 -8.57
N GLY A 261 30.23 3.72 -9.42
CA GLY A 261 29.97 2.88 -10.58
C GLY A 261 31.22 2.76 -11.47
N PRO A 262 31.40 1.64 -12.19
CA PRO A 262 32.52 1.46 -13.08
C PRO A 262 32.52 2.53 -14.18
N ARG A 263 33.73 3.05 -14.49
CA ARG A 263 34.01 4.03 -15.54
C ARG A 263 33.82 3.43 -16.94
#